data_6811bd45c0395143db861e36e66c3136
#
_entry.id   6811bd45c0395143db861e36e66c3136
#
_cell.length_a   1.000
_cell.length_b   1.000
_cell.length_c   1.000
_cell.angle_alpha   90.00
_cell.angle_beta   90.00
_cell.angle_gamma   90.00
#
_symmetry.space_group_name_H-M   'P 1'
#
loop_
_entity.id
_entity.type
_entity.pdbx_description
1 polymer ?
#
loop_
_entity_poly.entity_id
_entity_poly.type
_entity_poly.pdbx_seq_one_letter_code
_entity_poly.pdbx_strand_id
1 'polypeptide(L)'
;QGQNPPSNATWITPVSGYTISSAFGMRIHPVYKYALMHNGIDMACPRGTPIYATRAGTVTVASYQAGGAGYYVSINHLDGFASIYMHMTNYVVSSGQSVAAGQLIGYVGSTGVSTGPHLHFGVSYAGTYVNPMAYIG
;
A
#
# COMPACT_ATOMS: atom_id res chain seq x y z
N GLN A 1 6.34 -18.04 -13.43
CA GLN A 1 6.71 -18.12 -12.38
C GLN A 1 8.14 -18.36 -12.23
N GLY A 2 8.64 -18.91 -11.61
CA GLY A 2 10.00 -19.21 -11.50
C GLY A 2 10.89 -18.15 -10.91
N GLN A 3 10.45 -16.96 -10.85
CA GLN A 3 11.24 -15.91 -10.24
C GLN A 3 10.94 -15.81 -8.76
N ASN A 4 11.98 -15.89 -7.94
CA ASN A 4 11.85 -15.68 -6.52
C ASN A 4 12.20 -14.24 -6.19
N PRO A 5 11.38 -13.55 -5.40
CA PRO A 5 11.75 -12.21 -4.95
C PRO A 5 13.05 -12.23 -4.16
N PRO A 6 13.81 -11.14 -4.16
CA PRO A 6 15.01 -11.06 -3.34
C PRO A 6 14.69 -11.33 -1.88
N SER A 7 15.43 -12.23 -1.25
CA SER A 7 15.16 -12.65 0.12
C SER A 7 15.87 -11.77 1.15
N ASN A 8 16.85 -10.97 0.73
CA ASN A 8 17.63 -10.15 1.63
C ASN A 8 17.18 -8.71 1.72
N ALA A 9 16.05 -8.39 1.10
CA ALA A 9 15.52 -7.03 1.17
C ALA A 9 14.95 -6.78 2.57
N THR A 10 15.23 -5.60 3.10
CA THR A 10 14.65 -5.16 4.37
C THR A 10 13.38 -4.37 4.09
N TRP A 11 12.27 -4.81 4.68
CA TRP A 11 10.96 -4.20 4.50
C TRP A 11 10.50 -3.59 5.81
N ILE A 12 10.03 -2.36 5.73
CA ILE A 12 9.51 -1.63 6.88
C ILE A 12 8.00 -1.65 6.82
N THR A 13 7.35 -1.94 7.96
CA THR A 13 5.90 -1.85 8.07
C THR A 13 5.49 -0.38 7.87
N PRO A 14 4.58 -0.09 6.93
CA PRO A 14 4.31 1.30 6.56
C PRO A 14 3.59 2.13 7.62
N VAL A 15 2.84 1.48 8.54
CA VAL A 15 2.14 2.15 9.63
C VAL A 15 2.34 1.36 10.91
N SER A 16 2.15 2.02 12.05
CA SER A 16 2.16 1.38 13.36
C SER A 16 0.77 1.41 13.98
N GLY A 17 0.55 0.56 14.99
CA GLY A 17 -0.71 0.54 15.73
C GLY A 17 -1.91 0.11 14.90
N TYR A 18 -1.71 -0.77 13.95
CA TYR A 18 -2.76 -1.22 13.04
C TYR A 18 -3.26 -2.61 13.39
N THR A 19 -4.47 -2.92 12.87
CA THR A 19 -4.96 -4.30 12.77
C THR A 19 -5.29 -4.59 11.32
N ILE A 20 -5.13 -5.85 10.90
CA ILE A 20 -5.50 -6.25 9.54
C ILE A 20 -7.01 -6.40 9.50
N SER A 21 -7.69 -5.52 8.78
CA SER A 21 -9.14 -5.58 8.61
C SER A 21 -9.55 -6.35 7.37
N SER A 22 -8.65 -6.51 6.39
CA SER A 22 -8.91 -7.31 5.20
C SER A 22 -7.58 -7.83 4.65
N ALA A 23 -7.53 -9.14 4.43
CA ALA A 23 -6.31 -9.82 3.98
C ALA A 23 -6.19 -9.82 2.46
N PHE A 24 -4.97 -10.08 1.97
CA PHE A 24 -4.70 -10.28 0.55
C PHE A 24 -5.39 -11.56 0.08
N GLY A 25 -5.90 -11.53 -1.15
CA GLY A 25 -6.41 -12.70 -1.82
C GLY A 25 -7.88 -12.62 -2.14
N MET A 26 -8.46 -13.75 -2.57
CA MET A 26 -9.88 -13.81 -2.89
C MET A 26 -10.72 -13.73 -1.62
N ARG A 27 -11.77 -12.94 -1.66
CA ARG A 27 -12.71 -12.79 -0.55
C ARG A 27 -14.11 -12.55 -1.08
N ILE A 28 -15.12 -12.84 -0.26
CA ILE A 28 -16.49 -12.51 -0.59
C ILE A 28 -16.73 -11.07 -0.18
N HIS A 29 -17.08 -10.23 -1.17
CA HIS A 29 -17.37 -8.82 -0.90
C HIS A 29 -18.62 -8.71 -0.02
N PRO A 30 -18.55 -7.96 1.09
CA PRO A 30 -19.67 -7.93 2.05
C PRO A 30 -20.94 -7.31 1.47
N VAL A 31 -20.82 -6.41 0.50
CA VAL A 31 -21.98 -5.76 -0.12
C VAL A 31 -22.47 -6.55 -1.33
N TYR A 32 -21.57 -6.89 -2.23
CA TYR A 32 -21.94 -7.50 -3.51
C TYR A 32 -22.16 -9.00 -3.42
N LYS A 33 -21.65 -9.66 -2.37
CA LYS A 33 -21.86 -11.09 -2.12
C LYS A 33 -21.23 -12.02 -3.15
N TYR A 34 -20.22 -11.54 -3.90
CA TYR A 34 -19.46 -12.41 -4.80
C TYR A 34 -17.97 -12.25 -4.52
N ALA A 35 -17.19 -13.22 -5.01
CA ALA A 35 -15.76 -13.26 -4.74
C ALA A 35 -15.04 -12.16 -5.52
N LEU A 36 -14.17 -11.42 -4.83
CA LEU A 36 -13.30 -10.40 -5.41
C LEU A 36 -11.88 -10.63 -4.94
N MET A 37 -10.93 -10.39 -5.86
CA MET A 37 -9.52 -10.40 -5.52
C MET A 37 -9.16 -9.11 -4.80
N HIS A 38 -8.55 -9.23 -3.62
CA HIS A 38 -8.02 -8.11 -2.87
C HIS A 38 -6.51 -8.05 -3.10
N ASN A 39 -6.05 -7.03 -3.80
CA ASN A 39 -4.66 -6.91 -4.28
C ASN A 39 -3.73 -6.24 -3.26
N GLY A 40 -4.07 -6.33 -1.99
CA GLY A 40 -3.27 -5.76 -0.91
C GLY A 40 -3.87 -6.15 0.42
N ILE A 41 -3.43 -5.48 1.46
CA ILE A 41 -4.00 -5.64 2.80
C ILE A 41 -4.57 -4.31 3.25
N ASP A 42 -5.65 -4.36 4.02
CA ASP A 42 -6.20 -3.18 4.67
C ASP A 42 -5.75 -3.17 6.12
N MET A 43 -5.05 -2.10 6.48
CA MET A 43 -4.45 -1.92 7.80
C MET A 43 -5.25 -0.84 8.52
N ALA A 44 -6.19 -1.27 9.35
CA ALA A 44 -7.05 -0.35 10.09
C ALA A 44 -6.24 0.36 11.17
N CYS A 45 -6.25 1.68 11.14
CA CYS A 45 -5.56 2.52 12.13
C CYS A 45 -6.15 3.92 12.09
N PRO A 46 -5.89 4.74 13.13
CA PRO A 46 -6.54 6.05 13.21
C PRO A 46 -6.15 6.98 12.05
N ARG A 47 -7.10 7.82 11.66
CA ARG A 47 -6.83 8.89 10.70
C ARG A 47 -5.67 9.74 11.20
N GLY A 48 -4.76 10.11 10.31
CA GLY A 48 -3.59 10.90 10.65
C GLY A 48 -2.38 10.09 11.05
N THR A 49 -2.48 8.75 11.14
CA THR A 49 -1.31 7.90 11.41
C THR A 49 -0.28 8.10 10.30
N PRO A 50 0.98 8.37 10.63
CA PRO A 50 2.01 8.55 9.61
C PRO A 50 2.22 7.27 8.78
N ILE A 51 2.42 7.46 7.48
CA ILE A 51 2.71 6.37 6.55
C ILE A 51 4.15 6.54 6.08
N TYR A 52 4.93 5.45 6.17
CA TYR A 52 6.34 5.43 5.81
C TYR A 52 6.56 4.53 4.62
N ALA A 53 7.52 4.92 3.75
CA ALA A 53 7.89 4.09 2.63
C ALA A 53 8.44 2.76 3.13
N THR A 54 7.90 1.65 2.63
CA THR A 54 8.33 0.32 3.09
C THR A 54 9.76 0.00 2.66
N ARG A 55 10.22 0.61 1.53
CA ARG A 55 11.58 0.48 1.02
C ARG A 55 11.94 1.73 0.25
N ALA A 56 13.24 1.91 0.02
CA ALA A 56 13.74 2.98 -0.83
C ALA A 56 13.27 2.79 -2.27
N GLY A 57 13.10 3.88 -3.00
CA GLY A 57 12.73 3.85 -4.39
C GLY A 57 12.38 5.22 -4.93
N THR A 58 11.67 5.22 -6.06
CA THR A 58 11.23 6.44 -6.72
C THR A 58 9.71 6.47 -6.73
N VAL A 59 9.14 7.59 -6.31
CA VAL A 59 7.69 7.81 -6.39
C VAL A 59 7.28 7.90 -7.85
N THR A 60 6.46 6.97 -8.31
CA THR A 60 5.99 6.98 -9.70
C THR A 60 4.68 7.74 -9.85
N VAL A 61 3.84 7.71 -8.81
CA VAL A 61 2.55 8.41 -8.80
C VAL A 61 2.32 8.97 -7.42
N ALA A 62 1.85 10.21 -7.35
CA ALA A 62 1.27 10.82 -6.16
C ALA A 62 0.08 11.63 -6.66
N SER A 63 -1.15 11.14 -6.42
CA SER A 63 -2.33 11.67 -7.08
C SER A 63 -3.60 11.40 -6.26
N TYR A 64 -4.73 11.79 -6.81
CA TYR A 64 -6.04 11.57 -6.21
C TYR A 64 -6.96 10.91 -7.23
N GLN A 65 -7.61 9.81 -6.80
CA GLN A 65 -8.58 9.10 -7.62
C GLN A 65 -9.90 8.98 -6.84
N ALA A 66 -10.86 9.83 -7.17
CA ALA A 66 -12.11 9.93 -6.43
C ALA A 66 -12.92 8.63 -6.43
N GLY A 67 -12.91 7.90 -7.53
CA GLY A 67 -13.70 6.67 -7.69
C GLY A 67 -12.99 5.41 -7.21
N GLY A 68 -11.90 5.52 -6.46
CA GLY A 68 -11.16 4.34 -6.04
C GLY A 68 -10.18 4.64 -4.93
N ALA A 69 -8.91 4.86 -5.26
CA ALA A 69 -7.81 4.91 -4.30
C ALA A 69 -7.80 6.14 -3.38
N GLY A 70 -8.53 7.19 -3.72
CA GLY A 70 -8.43 8.46 -3.00
C GLY A 70 -7.05 9.07 -3.21
N TYR A 71 -6.52 9.73 -2.20
CA TYR A 71 -5.11 10.16 -2.23
C TYR A 71 -4.22 8.93 -2.12
N TYR A 72 -3.32 8.76 -3.07
CA TYR A 72 -2.46 7.56 -3.09
C TYR A 72 -1.07 7.87 -3.62
N VAL A 73 -0.13 7.01 -3.22
CA VAL A 73 1.27 7.08 -3.66
C VAL A 73 1.68 5.69 -4.12
N SER A 74 2.43 5.63 -5.21
CA SER A 74 3.04 4.40 -5.70
C SER A 74 4.55 4.60 -5.78
N ILE A 75 5.33 3.61 -5.34
CA ILE A 75 6.80 3.68 -5.30
C ILE A 75 7.36 2.49 -6.07
N ASN A 76 8.27 2.77 -7.01
CA ASN A 76 9.03 1.74 -7.70
C ASN A 76 10.34 1.53 -6.96
N HIS A 77 10.57 0.32 -6.47
CA HIS A 77 11.76 0.00 -5.67
C HIS A 77 12.97 -0.41 -6.52
N LEU A 78 12.84 -0.35 -7.85
CA LEU A 78 13.93 -0.49 -8.83
C LEU A 78 14.55 -1.89 -8.90
N ASP A 79 13.89 -2.89 -8.30
CA ASP A 79 14.33 -4.29 -8.33
C ASP A 79 13.20 -5.25 -8.72
N GLY A 80 12.18 -4.72 -9.40
CA GLY A 80 11.00 -5.48 -9.78
C GLY A 80 9.85 -5.33 -8.80
N PHE A 81 10.10 -4.89 -7.57
CA PHE A 81 9.05 -4.61 -6.59
C PHE A 81 8.54 -3.20 -6.71
N ALA A 82 7.24 -3.04 -6.43
CA ALA A 82 6.62 -1.74 -6.25
C ALA A 82 5.63 -1.83 -5.09
N SER A 83 5.38 -0.71 -4.43
CA SER A 83 4.39 -0.63 -3.37
C SER A 83 3.40 0.49 -3.66
N ILE A 84 2.16 0.33 -3.18
CA ILE A 84 1.11 1.32 -3.34
C ILE A 84 0.41 1.54 -2.01
N TYR A 85 0.07 2.81 -1.74
CA TYR A 85 -0.48 3.27 -0.47
C TYR A 85 -1.71 4.11 -0.79
N MET A 86 -2.89 3.64 -0.41
CA MET A 86 -4.16 4.26 -0.82
C MET A 86 -4.95 4.79 0.37
N HIS A 87 -5.95 5.60 0.06
CA HIS A 87 -6.93 6.17 1.00
C HIS A 87 -6.30 7.11 2.01
N MET A 88 -5.23 7.79 1.62
CA MET A 88 -4.56 8.77 2.48
C MET A 88 -5.43 10.00 2.71
N THR A 89 -5.20 10.69 3.83
CA THR A 89 -5.71 12.05 4.01
C THR A 89 -4.98 13.00 3.05
N ASN A 90 -3.66 12.85 2.98
CA ASN A 90 -2.82 13.56 2.02
C ASN A 90 -1.46 12.87 1.93
N TYR A 91 -0.68 13.26 0.93
CA TYR A 91 0.70 12.82 0.78
C TYR A 91 1.62 14.01 0.86
N VAL A 92 2.91 13.73 1.19
CA VAL A 92 3.93 14.77 1.36
C VAL A 92 5.11 14.56 0.40
N VAL A 93 4.92 13.76 -0.63
CA VAL A 93 5.94 13.47 -1.66
C VAL A 93 5.36 13.79 -3.02
N SER A 94 6.22 13.87 -4.02
CA SER A 94 5.83 14.19 -5.40
C SER A 94 6.29 13.10 -6.35
N SER A 95 5.56 12.96 -7.46
CA SER A 95 5.94 12.06 -8.54
C SER A 95 7.36 12.39 -9.02
N GLY A 96 8.20 11.37 -9.14
CA GLY A 96 9.60 11.51 -9.52
C GLY A 96 10.56 11.66 -8.35
N GLN A 97 10.06 11.85 -7.14
CA GLN A 97 10.89 12.02 -5.95
C GLN A 97 11.51 10.70 -5.52
N SER A 98 12.80 10.73 -5.16
CA SER A 98 13.46 9.59 -4.51
C SER A 98 13.14 9.60 -3.03
N VAL A 99 12.82 8.43 -2.48
CA VAL A 99 12.53 8.26 -1.06
C VAL A 99 13.42 7.17 -0.49
N ALA A 100 13.75 7.31 0.80
CA ALA A 100 14.47 6.29 1.53
C ALA A 100 13.49 5.34 2.23
N ALA A 101 13.94 4.14 2.58
CA ALA A 101 13.16 3.26 3.42
C ALA A 101 12.84 3.95 4.74
N GLY A 102 11.58 3.92 5.16
CA GLY A 102 11.15 4.57 6.39
C GLY A 102 10.92 6.07 6.27
N GLN A 103 11.05 6.66 5.09
CA GLN A 103 10.74 8.07 4.90
C GLN A 103 9.24 8.31 4.95
N LEU A 104 8.83 9.39 5.62
CA LEU A 104 7.42 9.79 5.69
C LEU A 104 6.91 10.14 4.29
N ILE A 105 5.78 9.54 3.90
CA ILE A 105 5.18 9.79 2.58
C ILE A 105 3.77 10.34 2.66
N GLY A 106 3.09 10.22 3.80
CA GLY A 106 1.74 10.75 3.95
C GLY A 106 1.10 10.29 5.25
N TYR A 107 -0.23 10.41 5.30
CA TYR A 107 -0.99 10.12 6.52
C TYR A 107 -2.24 9.33 6.18
N VAL A 108 -2.62 8.42 7.07
CA VAL A 108 -3.81 7.58 6.93
C VAL A 108 -5.07 8.43 6.89
N GLY A 109 -5.98 8.07 6.01
CA GLY A 109 -7.27 8.70 5.89
C GLY A 109 -8.36 7.70 5.51
N SER A 110 -9.39 8.21 4.86
CA SER A 110 -10.50 7.39 4.38
C SER A 110 -11.01 7.95 3.05
N THR A 111 -10.10 8.48 2.24
CA THR A 111 -10.44 9.10 0.95
C THR A 111 -10.66 8.05 -0.12
N GLY A 112 -11.39 8.42 -1.16
CA GLY A 112 -11.77 7.48 -2.21
C GLY A 112 -12.87 6.54 -1.75
N VAL A 113 -12.89 5.32 -2.28
CA VAL A 113 -13.88 4.31 -1.91
C VAL A 113 -13.39 3.60 -0.65
N SER A 114 -13.84 4.09 0.49
CA SER A 114 -13.42 3.60 1.80
C SER A 114 -14.56 3.75 2.80
N THR A 115 -14.69 2.77 3.70
CA THR A 115 -15.75 2.74 4.73
C THR A 115 -15.25 3.20 6.09
N GLY A 116 -13.98 3.57 6.22
CA GLY A 116 -13.42 4.04 7.48
C GLY A 116 -11.91 4.19 7.38
N PRO A 117 -11.27 4.81 8.38
CA PRO A 117 -9.83 5.06 8.32
C PRO A 117 -9.03 3.77 8.25
N HIS A 118 -8.22 3.65 7.21
CA HIS A 118 -7.27 2.53 7.04
C HIS A 118 -6.29 2.87 5.94
N LEU A 119 -5.17 2.14 5.92
CA LEU A 119 -4.25 2.15 4.80
C LEU A 119 -4.50 0.89 3.96
N HIS A 120 -4.77 1.07 2.67
CA HIS A 120 -4.67 -0.05 1.73
C HIS A 120 -3.23 -0.09 1.23
N PHE A 121 -2.51 -1.16 1.56
CA PHE A 121 -1.12 -1.35 1.22
C PHE A 121 -0.98 -2.52 0.27
N GLY A 122 -0.46 -2.27 -0.92
CA GLY A 122 -0.24 -3.29 -1.94
C GLY A 122 1.23 -3.40 -2.29
N VAL A 123 1.64 -4.60 -2.65
CA VAL A 123 2.99 -4.90 -3.14
C VAL A 123 2.86 -5.69 -4.43
N SER A 124 3.63 -5.30 -5.45
CA SER A 124 3.71 -6.06 -6.69
C SER A 124 5.15 -6.45 -6.98
N TYR A 125 5.32 -7.59 -7.66
CA TYR A 125 6.61 -8.03 -8.15
C TYR A 125 6.46 -8.37 -9.63
N ALA A 126 7.29 -7.76 -10.46
CA ALA A 126 7.27 -7.96 -11.91
C ALA A 126 5.85 -7.75 -12.50
N GLY A 127 5.10 -6.78 -11.96
CA GLY A 127 3.77 -6.42 -12.43
C GLY A 127 2.62 -7.24 -11.85
N THR A 128 2.90 -8.21 -10.98
CA THR A 128 1.86 -9.05 -10.37
C THR A 128 1.79 -8.75 -8.87
N TYR A 129 0.58 -8.50 -8.36
CA TYR A 129 0.39 -8.27 -6.94
C TYR A 129 0.66 -9.53 -6.14
N VAL A 130 1.35 -9.36 -5.02
CA VAL A 130 1.73 -10.45 -4.11
C VAL A 130 1.28 -10.10 -2.70
N ASN A 131 1.25 -11.10 -1.81
CA ASN A 131 0.81 -10.88 -0.44
C ASN A 131 1.84 -10.06 0.33
N PRO A 132 1.50 -8.83 0.76
CA PRO A 132 2.45 -7.97 1.48
C PRO A 132 2.94 -8.58 2.79
N MET A 133 2.14 -9.43 3.43
CA MET A 133 2.52 -10.04 4.71
C MET A 133 3.72 -10.97 4.59
N ALA A 134 4.04 -11.43 3.38
CA ALA A 134 5.24 -12.22 3.16
C ALA A 134 6.52 -11.40 3.34
N TYR A 135 6.41 -10.09 3.34
CA TYR A 135 7.57 -9.18 3.38
C TYR A 135 7.62 -8.33 4.65
N ILE A 136 6.48 -7.83 5.11
CA ILE A 136 6.45 -6.97 6.30
C ILE A 136 6.00 -7.71 7.55
N GLY A 137 5.36 -8.84 7.38
CA GLY A 137 4.86 -9.64 8.48
C GLY A 137 5.91 -10.58 9.01
#